data_9315a697ef9f5ed9aa403a17befebf98
#
_entry.id   9315a697ef9f5ed9aa403a17befebf98
#
_cell.length_a   1.000
_cell.length_b   1.000
_cell.length_c   1.000
_cell.angle_alpha   90.00
_cell.angle_beta   90.00
_cell.angle_gamma   90.00
#
_symmetry.space_group_name_H-M   'P 1'
#
loop_
_entity.id
_entity.type
_entity.pdbx_description
1 polymer ?
#
loop_
_entity_poly.entity_id
_entity_poly.type
_entity_poly.pdbx_seq_one_letter_code
_entity_poly.pdbx_strand_id
1 'polypeptide(L)' 'MLCKQKPNDISAYYITKNTSLVYELIDNDIHPLYSKGEYYYFLKTGKFEKYMSIRRQKNL' A
#
# COMPACT_ATOMS: atom_id res chain seq x y z
N MET A 1 -10.43 -4.03 -9.06
CA MET A 1 -9.72 -3.95 -10.34
C MET A 1 -8.62 -2.91 -10.26
N LEU A 2 -7.46 -3.25 -10.78
CA LEU A 2 -6.37 -2.29 -10.80
C LEU A 2 -6.58 -1.23 -11.87
N CYS A 3 -6.20 0.01 -11.55
CA CYS A 3 -6.24 1.08 -12.52
C CYS A 3 -5.18 0.83 -13.59
N LYS A 4 -5.56 1.04 -14.85
CA LYS A 4 -4.61 0.89 -15.95
C LYS A 4 -3.78 2.15 -16.16
N GLN A 5 -4.20 3.25 -15.58
CA GLN A 5 -3.53 4.53 -15.72
C GLN A 5 -2.87 4.90 -14.41
N LYS A 6 -1.77 5.62 -14.52
CA LYS A 6 -1.07 6.13 -13.35
C LYS A 6 -2.00 7.05 -12.56
N PRO A 7 -2.04 6.91 -11.23
CA PRO A 7 -2.86 7.80 -10.41
C PRO A 7 -2.48 9.27 -10.62
N ASN A 8 -3.48 10.13 -10.65
CA ASN A 8 -3.24 11.57 -10.81
C ASN A 8 -2.63 12.20 -9.58
N ASP A 9 -3.02 11.70 -8.41
CA ASP A 9 -2.56 12.28 -7.13
C ASP A 9 -1.80 11.20 -6.36
N ILE A 10 -0.49 11.15 -6.57
CA ILE A 10 0.34 10.13 -5.93
C ILE A 10 0.53 10.41 -4.44
N SER A 11 0.23 11.63 -3.98
CA SER A 11 0.37 11.94 -2.57
C SER A 11 -0.65 11.18 -1.72
N ALA A 12 -1.75 10.73 -2.34
CA ALA A 12 -2.75 9.93 -1.66
C ALA A 12 -2.37 8.45 -1.60
N TYR A 13 -1.22 8.07 -2.15
CA TYR A 13 -0.79 6.69 -2.24
C TYR A 13 0.50 6.45 -1.49
N TYR A 14 0.60 5.26 -0.92
CA TYR A 14 1.84 4.77 -0.35
C TYR A 14 2.52 3.92 -1.42
N ILE A 15 3.71 4.31 -1.82
CA ILE A 15 4.44 3.66 -2.91
C ILE A 15 5.60 2.87 -2.32
N THR A 16 5.68 1.58 -2.66
CA THR A 16 6.73 0.74 -2.12
C THR A 16 7.15 -0.32 -3.13
N LYS A 17 8.40 -0.73 -3.07
CA LYS A 17 8.91 -1.87 -3.83
C LYS A 17 9.26 -3.03 -2.90
N ASN A 18 8.95 -2.92 -1.63
CA ASN A 18 9.21 -3.98 -0.66
C ASN A 18 8.15 -5.05 -0.76
N THR A 19 8.47 -6.16 -1.45
CA THR A 19 7.51 -7.22 -1.69
C THR A 19 7.04 -7.90 -0.41
N SER A 20 7.91 -7.99 0.59
CA SER A 20 7.51 -8.57 1.87
C SER A 20 6.39 -7.75 2.50
N LEU A 21 6.51 -6.44 2.45
CA LEU A 21 5.47 -5.56 2.98
C LEU A 21 4.20 -5.67 2.13
N VAL A 22 4.36 -5.77 0.80
CA VAL A 22 3.20 -5.92 -0.09
C VAL A 22 2.40 -7.17 0.28
N TYR A 23 3.07 -8.30 0.45
CA TYR A 23 2.38 -9.54 0.81
C TYR A 23 1.73 -9.43 2.18
N GLU A 24 2.41 -8.78 3.12
CA GLU A 24 1.87 -8.59 4.46
C GLU A 24 0.58 -7.76 4.41
N LEU A 25 0.57 -6.70 3.61
CA LEU A 25 -0.61 -5.87 3.46
C LEU A 25 -1.76 -6.64 2.81
N ILE A 26 -1.45 -7.43 1.79
CA ILE A 26 -2.47 -8.24 1.12
C ILE A 26 -3.06 -9.25 2.09
N ASP A 27 -2.24 -9.85 2.94
CA ASP A 27 -2.72 -10.77 3.97
C ASP A 27 -3.70 -10.11 4.92
N ASN A 28 -3.60 -8.81 5.08
CA ASN A 28 -4.49 -8.03 5.95
C ASN A 28 -5.59 -7.34 5.16
N ASP A 29 -5.87 -7.86 3.96
CA ASP A 29 -6.96 -7.37 3.13
C ASP A 29 -6.76 -5.94 2.66
N ILE A 30 -5.50 -5.55 2.51
CA ILE A 30 -5.12 -4.24 1.97
C ILE A 30 -4.41 -4.49 0.66
N HIS A 31 -5.08 -4.18 -0.46
CA HIS A 31 -4.58 -4.50 -1.78
C HIS A 31 -4.13 -3.25 -2.52
N PRO A 32 -3.07 -3.38 -3.36
CA PRO A 32 -2.64 -2.24 -4.15
C PRO A 32 -3.67 -1.94 -5.23
N LEU A 33 -3.83 -0.66 -5.54
CA LEU A 33 -4.73 -0.23 -6.61
C LEU A 33 -4.00 -0.09 -7.93
N TYR A 34 -2.67 0.00 -7.90
CA TYR A 34 -1.89 0.22 -9.11
C TYR A 34 -0.49 -0.31 -8.87
N SER A 35 0.14 -0.80 -9.93
CA SER A 35 1.53 -1.23 -9.85
C SER A 35 2.24 -0.86 -11.13
N LYS A 36 3.51 -0.54 -11.02
CA LYS A 36 4.34 -0.20 -12.17
C LYS A 36 5.75 -0.70 -11.91
N GLY A 37 6.23 -1.64 -12.73
CA GLY A 37 7.52 -2.24 -12.52
C GLY A 37 7.57 -2.94 -11.17
N GLU A 38 8.49 -2.54 -10.33
CA GLU A 38 8.65 -3.11 -9.00
C GLU A 38 7.86 -2.37 -7.94
N TYR A 39 7.21 -1.26 -8.29
CA TYR A 39 6.54 -0.40 -7.33
C TYR A 39 5.06 -0.72 -7.25
N TYR A 40 4.52 -0.69 -6.02
CA TYR A 40 3.11 -0.93 -5.74
C TYR A 40 2.54 0.29 -5.06
N TYR A 41 1.35 0.69 -5.49
CA TYR A 41 0.69 1.91 -5.02
C TYR A 41 -0.52 1.52 -4.19
N PHE A 42 -0.46 1.79 -2.89
CA PHE A 42 -1.57 1.50 -1.97
C PHE A 42 -2.26 2.80 -1.61
N LEU A 43 -3.57 2.84 -1.76
CA LEU A 43 -4.33 4.02 -1.35
C LEU A 43 -4.29 4.12 0.18
N LYS A 44 -3.97 5.30 0.68
CA LYS A 44 -3.90 5.54 2.12
C LYS A 44 -5.29 5.69 2.71
N THR A 45 -5.99 4.56 2.81
CA THR A 45 -7.31 4.51 3.44
C THR A 45 -7.16 4.50 4.95
N GLY A 46 -8.30 4.67 5.66
CA GLY A 46 -8.26 4.56 7.11
C GLY A 46 -7.77 3.20 7.56
N LYS A 47 -8.17 2.15 6.84
CA LYS A 47 -7.73 0.79 7.15
C LYS A 47 -6.22 0.65 6.99
N PHE A 48 -5.67 1.21 5.92
CA PHE A 48 -4.23 1.18 5.67
C PHE A 48 -3.48 1.91 6.77
N GLU A 49 -3.92 3.11 7.11
CA GLU A 49 -3.24 3.93 8.10
C GLU A 49 -3.30 3.28 9.48
N LYS A 50 -4.44 2.69 9.82
CA LYS A 50 -4.58 1.99 11.08
C LYS A 50 -3.61 0.82 11.16
N TYR A 51 -3.51 0.04 10.09
CA TYR A 51 -2.60 -1.09 10.05
C TYR A 51 -1.16 -0.63 10.21
N MET A 52 -0.76 0.39 9.48
CA MET A 52 0.62 0.88 9.53
C MET A 52 0.96 1.45 10.90
N SER A 53 -0.01 2.07 11.56
CA SER A 53 0.19 2.60 12.90
C SER A 53 0.46 1.48 13.89
N ILE A 54 -0.34 0.41 13.83
CA ILE A 54 -0.16 -0.76 14.69
C ILE A 54 1.20 -1.41 14.42
N ARG A 55 1.55 -1.54 13.15
CA ARG A 55 2.82 -2.14 12.75
C ARG A 55 3.99 -1.34 13.30
N ARG A 56 3.89 -0.04 13.24
CA ARG A 56 4.94 0.85 13.76
C ARG A 56 5.11 0.69 15.26
N GLN A 57 4.00 0.54 15.98
CA GLN A 57 4.06 0.34 17.42
C GLN A 57 4.74 -0.97 17.78
N LYS A 58 4.51 -2.01 17.01
CA LYS A 58 5.12 -3.31 17.26
C LYS A 58 6.63 -3.31 17.03
N ASN A 59 7.12 -2.37 16.28
CA ASN A 59 8.54 -2.30 15.95
C ASN A 59 9.35 -1.44 16.93
N LEU A 60 8.73 -0.98 17.98
CA LEU A 60 9.44 -0.22 19.00
C LEU A 60 10.24 -1.11 19.93
#